data_44de1290ca3f5edf6fdeea68be1d34bb
#
_entry.id   44de1290ca3f5edf6fdeea68be1d34bb
#
_cell.length_a   1.000
_cell.length_b   1.000
_cell.length_c   1.000
_cell.angle_alpha   90.00
_cell.angle_beta   90.00
_cell.angle_gamma   90.00
#
_symmetry.space_group_name_H-M   'P 1'
#
loop_
_entity.id
_entity.type
_entity.pdbx_description
1 polymer ?
#
loop_
_entity_poly.entity_id
_entity_poly.type
_entity_poly.pdbx_seq_one_letter_code
_entity_poly.pdbx_strand_id
1 'polypeptide(L)'
;MRLLLILALFTTSLCAQEKPFQMDHYVMVFLYRAPNRPTIPDAESNKIQEGHMANIRHMSEIGKLLLAGPFEDNGDLRGLFLFKPGVSIDEVRKLVDADPAVKAGRLRYEIHPWFAAKGIQVMQ
;
A
#
# COMPACT_ATOMS: atom_id res chain seq x y z
N MET A 1 16.40 54.35 49.91
CA MET A 1 16.30 52.90 49.91
C MET A 1 15.60 52.50 48.59
N ARG A 2 16.37 52.07 47.57
CA ARG A 2 15.84 51.74 46.22
C ARG A 2 15.67 50.21 46.18
N LEU A 3 14.42 49.77 46.12
CA LEU A 3 14.03 48.36 45.97
C LEU A 3 14.17 47.96 44.49
N LEU A 4 15.16 47.14 44.14
CA LEU A 4 15.34 46.57 42.81
C LEU A 4 14.51 45.28 42.71
N LEU A 5 13.40 45.35 41.96
CA LEU A 5 12.59 44.21 41.60
C LEU A 5 13.30 43.45 40.44
N ILE A 6 13.89 42.31 40.74
CA ILE A 6 14.45 41.40 39.72
C ILE A 6 13.28 40.54 39.21
N LEU A 7 12.83 40.82 37.96
CA LEU A 7 11.83 40.02 37.27
C LEU A 7 12.56 38.83 36.60
N ALA A 8 12.47 37.65 37.22
CA ALA A 8 13.00 36.42 36.65
C ALA A 8 12.08 35.95 35.52
N LEU A 9 12.49 36.09 34.26
CA LEU A 9 11.83 35.47 33.13
C LEU A 9 12.10 33.96 33.15
N PHE A 10 11.12 33.17 33.56
CA PHE A 10 11.11 31.73 33.34
C PHE A 10 10.76 31.45 31.88
N THR A 11 11.76 31.21 31.04
CA THR A 11 11.54 30.66 29.70
C THR A 11 11.25 29.15 29.84
N THR A 12 9.98 28.78 29.79
CA THR A 12 9.58 27.37 29.65
C THR A 12 9.96 26.89 28.24
N SER A 13 11.08 26.21 28.11
CA SER A 13 11.41 25.45 26.89
C SER A 13 10.33 24.36 26.70
N LEU A 14 9.45 24.58 25.73
CA LEU A 14 8.51 23.57 25.26
C LEU A 14 9.34 22.52 24.50
N CYS A 15 9.85 21.53 25.22
CA CYS A 15 10.49 20.38 24.60
C CYS A 15 9.38 19.62 23.85
N ALA A 16 9.32 19.74 22.53
CA ALA A 16 8.45 18.94 21.72
C ALA A 16 8.87 17.47 21.90
N GLN A 17 8.08 16.71 22.66
CA GLN A 17 8.30 15.28 22.85
C GLN A 17 8.10 14.62 21.49
N GLU A 18 9.17 14.22 20.82
CA GLU A 18 9.10 13.39 19.62
C GLU A 18 8.31 12.13 19.96
N LYS A 19 7.17 11.92 19.27
CA LYS A 19 6.41 10.70 19.43
C LYS A 19 7.30 9.50 19.05
N PRO A 20 7.37 8.45 19.87
CA PRO A 20 8.19 7.30 19.57
C PRO A 20 7.79 6.72 18.22
N PHE A 21 8.77 6.42 17.40
CA PHE A 21 8.60 5.82 16.08
C PHE A 21 7.97 4.43 16.24
N GLN A 22 6.75 4.27 15.71
CA GLN A 22 6.00 3.02 15.79
C GLN A 22 6.07 2.29 14.45
N MET A 23 6.28 0.98 14.51
CA MET A 23 6.31 0.08 13.36
C MET A 23 5.08 -0.80 13.33
N ASP A 24 4.72 -1.29 12.16
CA ASP A 24 3.66 -2.26 11.96
C ASP A 24 4.01 -3.25 10.83
N HIS A 25 3.29 -4.36 10.78
CA HIS A 25 3.49 -5.42 9.80
C HIS A 25 2.47 -5.29 8.67
N TYR A 26 2.95 -4.94 7.49
CA TYR A 26 2.19 -4.84 6.25
C TYR A 26 2.50 -6.03 5.35
N VAL A 27 1.70 -6.20 4.30
CA VAL A 27 2.01 -7.11 3.20
C VAL A 27 2.01 -6.32 1.91
N MET A 28 3.12 -6.38 1.17
CA MET A 28 3.25 -5.82 -0.16
C MET A 28 3.12 -6.91 -1.21
N VAL A 29 2.45 -6.58 -2.31
CA VAL A 29 2.40 -7.44 -3.50
C VAL A 29 2.94 -6.66 -4.68
N PHE A 30 3.96 -7.18 -5.32
CA PHE A 30 4.49 -6.65 -6.55
C PHE A 30 3.91 -7.40 -7.74
N LEU A 31 3.31 -6.66 -8.66
CA LEU A 31 2.69 -7.20 -9.86
C LEU A 31 3.63 -7.03 -11.05
N TYR A 32 3.93 -8.12 -11.72
CA TYR A 32 4.80 -8.14 -12.89
C TYR A 32 4.03 -8.57 -14.13
N ARG A 33 4.48 -8.10 -15.27
CA ARG A 33 4.08 -8.66 -16.55
C ARG A 33 4.45 -10.14 -16.57
N ALA A 34 3.49 -11.02 -16.83
CA ALA A 34 3.78 -12.43 -16.95
C ALA A 34 4.65 -12.71 -18.19
N PRO A 35 5.67 -13.57 -18.10
CA PRO A 35 6.41 -14.02 -19.27
C PRO A 35 5.49 -14.83 -20.20
N ASN A 36 5.78 -14.85 -21.49
CA ASN A 36 5.04 -15.64 -22.49
C ASN A 36 3.52 -15.40 -22.49
N ARG A 37 3.10 -14.20 -22.13
CA ARG A 37 1.69 -13.85 -22.09
C ARG A 37 1.09 -13.93 -23.49
N PRO A 38 -0.07 -14.62 -23.68
CA PRO A 38 -0.66 -14.80 -24.99
C PRO A 38 -1.15 -13.47 -25.57
N THR A 39 -1.08 -13.36 -26.90
CA THR A 39 -1.79 -12.30 -27.62
C THR A 39 -3.27 -12.63 -27.63
N ILE A 40 -4.09 -11.70 -27.19
CA ILE A 40 -5.54 -11.83 -27.13
C ILE A 40 -6.20 -10.62 -27.81
N PRO A 41 -7.45 -10.75 -28.28
CA PRO A 41 -8.21 -9.63 -28.83
C PRO A 41 -8.37 -8.48 -27.81
N ASP A 42 -8.46 -7.25 -28.30
CA ASP A 42 -8.62 -6.06 -27.47
C ASP A 42 -9.86 -6.12 -26.56
N ALA A 43 -10.97 -6.65 -27.09
CA ALA A 43 -12.20 -6.81 -26.31
C ALA A 43 -12.00 -7.73 -25.09
N GLU A 44 -11.25 -8.81 -25.25
CA GLU A 44 -10.91 -9.72 -24.16
C GLU A 44 -9.93 -9.06 -23.18
N SER A 45 -8.91 -8.35 -23.69
CA SER A 45 -7.98 -7.59 -22.88
C SER A 45 -8.68 -6.56 -22.00
N ASN A 46 -9.63 -5.81 -22.59
CA ASN A 46 -10.43 -4.81 -21.86
C ASN A 46 -11.28 -5.45 -20.76
N LYS A 47 -11.92 -6.59 -21.05
CA LYS A 47 -12.71 -7.32 -20.05
C LYS A 47 -11.86 -7.81 -18.87
N ILE A 48 -10.65 -8.30 -19.13
CA ILE A 48 -9.70 -8.70 -18.09
C ILE A 48 -9.30 -7.48 -17.26
N GLN A 49 -9.02 -6.36 -17.89
CA GLN A 49 -8.67 -5.10 -17.20
C GLN A 49 -9.82 -4.60 -16.32
N GLU A 50 -11.06 -4.64 -16.80
CA GLU A 50 -12.25 -4.30 -16.00
C GLU A 50 -12.37 -5.20 -14.76
N GLY A 51 -12.14 -6.50 -14.94
CA GLY A 51 -12.14 -7.47 -13.83
C GLY A 51 -11.02 -7.22 -12.82
N HIS A 52 -9.82 -6.87 -13.30
CA HIS A 52 -8.70 -6.48 -12.46
C HIS A 52 -9.05 -5.25 -11.59
N MET A 53 -9.61 -4.21 -12.19
CA MET A 53 -10.05 -3.01 -11.47
C MET A 53 -11.19 -3.31 -10.48
N ALA A 54 -12.11 -4.22 -10.84
CA ALA A 54 -13.18 -4.66 -9.94
C ALA A 54 -12.61 -5.41 -8.71
N ASN A 55 -11.58 -6.25 -8.90
CA ASN A 55 -10.91 -6.95 -7.80
C ASN A 55 -10.20 -5.96 -6.86
N ILE A 56 -9.54 -4.94 -7.38
CA ILE A 56 -8.92 -3.87 -6.57
C ILE A 56 -9.98 -3.16 -5.73
N ARG A 57 -11.10 -2.76 -6.33
CA ARG A 57 -12.21 -2.13 -5.59
C ARG A 57 -12.74 -3.03 -4.50
N HIS A 58 -12.97 -4.32 -4.80
CA HIS A 58 -13.42 -5.30 -3.83
C HIS A 58 -12.47 -5.39 -2.62
N MET A 59 -11.17 -5.53 -2.85
CA MET A 59 -10.17 -5.59 -1.77
C MET A 59 -10.16 -4.32 -0.90
N SER A 60 -10.43 -3.17 -1.50
CA SER A 60 -10.56 -1.90 -0.78
C SER A 60 -11.87 -1.83 0.02
N GLU A 61 -13.00 -2.22 -0.57
CA GLU A 61 -14.34 -2.21 0.05
C GLU A 61 -14.42 -3.13 1.27
N ILE A 62 -13.80 -4.32 1.20
CA ILE A 62 -13.69 -5.21 2.36
C ILE A 62 -12.66 -4.75 3.41
N GLY A 63 -12.06 -3.59 3.19
CA GLY A 63 -11.15 -2.94 4.14
C GLY A 63 -9.78 -3.60 4.30
N LYS A 64 -9.30 -4.37 3.34
CA LYS A 64 -8.01 -5.08 3.39
C LYS A 64 -6.89 -4.32 2.69
N LEU A 65 -7.20 -3.65 1.59
CA LEU A 65 -6.23 -2.92 0.76
C LEU A 65 -6.09 -1.48 1.25
N LEU A 66 -4.86 -1.01 1.46
CA LEU A 66 -4.54 0.39 1.78
C LEU A 66 -4.35 1.22 0.52
N LEU A 67 -3.56 0.70 -0.42
CA LEU A 67 -3.35 1.36 -1.69
C LEU A 67 -3.01 0.34 -2.78
N ALA A 68 -3.31 0.73 -4.01
CA ALA A 68 -2.93 0.04 -5.23
C ALA A 68 -2.57 1.08 -6.29
N GLY A 69 -1.63 0.77 -7.13
CA GLY A 69 -1.27 1.67 -8.22
C GLY A 69 -0.31 1.05 -9.23
N PRO A 70 -0.40 1.48 -10.49
CA PRO A 70 0.55 1.09 -11.52
C PRO A 70 1.83 1.92 -11.40
N PHE A 71 2.95 1.36 -11.86
CA PHE A 71 4.14 2.13 -12.20
C PHE A 71 3.99 2.74 -13.59
N GLU A 72 4.42 3.97 -13.75
CA GLU A 72 4.27 4.73 -15.00
C GLU A 72 5.38 4.46 -16.02
N ASP A 73 6.43 3.75 -15.62
CA ASP A 73 7.47 3.29 -16.52
C ASP A 73 6.99 2.10 -17.38
N ASN A 74 7.77 1.72 -18.38
CA ASN A 74 7.46 0.60 -19.28
C ASN A 74 8.12 -0.72 -18.86
N GLY A 75 8.59 -0.83 -17.61
CA GLY A 75 9.23 -2.01 -17.08
C GLY A 75 8.29 -3.20 -16.88
N ASP A 76 8.86 -4.35 -16.54
CA ASP A 76 8.08 -5.56 -16.27
C ASP A 76 7.35 -5.50 -14.91
N LEU A 77 7.85 -4.71 -13.97
CA LEU A 77 7.15 -4.38 -12.74
C LEU A 77 6.02 -3.40 -13.07
N ARG A 78 4.77 -3.88 -12.97
CA ARG A 78 3.60 -3.15 -13.44
C ARG A 78 2.89 -2.34 -12.39
N GLY A 79 2.96 -2.75 -11.14
CA GLY A 79 2.29 -2.07 -10.06
C GLY A 79 2.48 -2.77 -8.73
N LEU A 80 1.85 -2.22 -7.70
CA LEU A 80 1.88 -2.81 -6.36
C LEU A 80 0.52 -2.71 -5.66
N PHE A 81 0.32 -3.62 -4.70
CA PHE A 81 -0.70 -3.53 -3.67
C PHE A 81 -0.03 -3.43 -2.31
N LEU A 82 -0.62 -2.64 -1.41
CA LEU A 82 -0.26 -2.59 -0.01
C LEU A 82 -1.48 -2.97 0.83
N PHE A 83 -1.34 -4.05 1.60
CA PHE A 83 -2.38 -4.54 2.50
C PHE A 83 -2.15 -4.06 3.93
N LYS A 84 -3.25 -3.89 4.65
CA LYS A 84 -3.26 -3.43 6.05
C LYS A 84 -2.55 -4.40 6.98
N PRO A 85 -2.06 -3.91 8.13
CA PRO A 85 -1.68 -4.77 9.23
C PRO A 85 -2.81 -5.72 9.63
N GLY A 86 -2.44 -6.95 9.99
CA GLY A 86 -3.38 -7.99 10.39
C GLY A 86 -3.96 -8.83 9.25
N VAL A 87 -3.73 -8.47 7.98
CA VAL A 87 -4.07 -9.32 6.84
C VAL A 87 -2.97 -10.37 6.66
N SER A 88 -3.32 -11.65 6.71
CA SER A 88 -2.35 -12.73 6.57
C SER A 88 -1.87 -12.90 5.12
N ILE A 89 -0.66 -13.45 4.94
CA ILE A 89 -0.12 -13.75 3.61
C ILE A 89 -1.06 -14.70 2.84
N ASP A 90 -1.65 -15.69 3.52
CA ASP A 90 -2.57 -16.64 2.88
C ASP A 90 -3.87 -15.96 2.41
N GLU A 91 -4.37 -15.00 3.17
CA GLU A 91 -5.52 -14.19 2.77
C GLU A 91 -5.17 -13.30 1.58
N VAL A 92 -4.03 -12.62 1.61
CA VAL A 92 -3.53 -11.82 0.48
C VAL A 92 -3.40 -12.69 -0.78
N ARG A 93 -2.83 -13.89 -0.66
CA ARG A 93 -2.70 -14.82 -1.78
C ARG A 93 -4.05 -15.16 -2.39
N LYS A 94 -5.05 -15.49 -1.58
CA LYS A 94 -6.41 -15.78 -2.06
C LYS A 94 -7.04 -14.59 -2.81
N LEU A 95 -6.86 -13.39 -2.31
CA LEU A 95 -7.37 -12.16 -2.91
C LEU A 95 -6.70 -11.85 -4.24
N VAL A 96 -5.38 -12.05 -4.33
CA VAL A 96 -4.61 -11.81 -5.56
C VAL A 96 -4.83 -12.92 -6.59
N ASP A 97 -4.93 -14.19 -6.17
CA ASP A 97 -5.26 -15.31 -7.06
C ASP A 97 -6.67 -15.20 -7.65
N ALA A 98 -7.56 -14.48 -7.00
CA ALA A 98 -8.89 -14.19 -7.52
C ALA A 98 -8.90 -13.16 -8.67
N ASP A 99 -7.80 -12.45 -8.87
CA ASP A 99 -7.67 -11.40 -9.89
C ASP A 99 -7.76 -11.99 -11.31
N PRO A 100 -8.68 -11.51 -12.17
CA PRO A 100 -8.80 -11.99 -13.54
C PRO A 100 -7.52 -11.84 -14.38
N ALA A 101 -6.71 -10.82 -14.15
CA ALA A 101 -5.45 -10.63 -14.85
C ALA A 101 -4.38 -11.66 -14.45
N VAL A 102 -4.40 -12.09 -13.18
CA VAL A 102 -3.56 -13.18 -12.68
C VAL A 102 -4.06 -14.52 -13.23
N LYS A 103 -5.36 -14.79 -13.14
CA LYS A 103 -5.98 -16.02 -13.66
C LYS A 103 -5.76 -16.21 -15.17
N ALA A 104 -5.79 -15.12 -15.92
CA ALA A 104 -5.57 -15.14 -17.38
C ALA A 104 -4.08 -15.22 -17.77
N GLY A 105 -3.16 -15.34 -16.81
CA GLY A 105 -1.72 -15.41 -17.08
C GLY A 105 -1.13 -14.11 -17.65
N ARG A 106 -1.75 -12.97 -17.42
CA ARG A 106 -1.27 -11.66 -17.88
C ARG A 106 -0.36 -10.98 -16.86
N LEU A 107 -0.63 -11.25 -15.57
CA LEU A 107 0.20 -10.82 -14.45
C LEU A 107 0.69 -12.02 -13.65
N ARG A 108 1.91 -11.94 -13.16
CA ARG A 108 2.45 -12.73 -12.06
C ARG A 108 2.68 -11.81 -10.87
N TYR A 109 2.86 -12.35 -9.69
CA TYR A 109 3.08 -11.53 -8.51
C TYR A 109 4.08 -12.16 -7.54
N GLU A 110 4.61 -11.30 -6.66
CA GLU A 110 5.43 -11.67 -5.51
C GLU A 110 4.83 -11.03 -4.26
N ILE A 111 4.78 -11.78 -3.17
CA ILE A 111 4.25 -11.32 -1.88
C ILE A 111 5.41 -11.17 -0.90
N HIS A 112 5.49 -10.00 -0.26
CA HIS A 112 6.52 -9.70 0.72
C HIS A 112 5.87 -9.18 2.02
N PRO A 113 6.14 -9.82 3.19
CA PRO A 113 5.89 -9.19 4.47
C PRO A 113 6.80 -7.98 4.60
N TRP A 114 6.26 -6.86 5.07
CA TRP A 114 6.98 -5.61 5.18
C TRP A 114 6.78 -4.97 6.54
N PHE A 115 7.87 -4.84 7.30
CA PHE A 115 7.87 -4.16 8.59
C PHE A 115 8.24 -2.70 8.37
N ALA A 116 7.28 -1.80 8.54
CA ALA A 116 7.43 -0.39 8.18
C ALA A 116 6.79 0.53 9.21
N ALA A 117 7.09 1.82 9.09
CA ALA A 117 6.53 2.86 9.96
C ALA A 117 5.01 2.83 9.93
N LYS A 118 4.41 2.85 11.12
CA LYS A 118 2.96 2.98 11.30
C LYS A 118 2.50 4.37 10.87
N GLY A 119 1.32 4.45 10.25
CA GLY A 119 0.71 5.73 9.91
C GLY A 119 0.54 5.96 8.41
N ILE A 120 0.65 4.92 7.59
CA ILE A 120 0.21 5.00 6.19
C ILE A 120 -1.31 5.18 6.22
N GLN A 121 -1.76 6.39 5.93
CA GLN A 121 -3.17 6.74 5.79
C GLN A 121 -3.42 7.14 4.35
N VAL A 122 -4.41 6.50 3.73
CA VAL A 122 -4.95 6.96 2.46
C VAL A 122 -6.04 7.98 2.80
N MET A 123 -5.82 9.24 2.46
CA MET A 123 -6.87 10.25 2.55
C MET A 123 -7.91 9.95 1.47
N GLN A 124 -9.14 9.69 1.90
CA GLN A 124 -10.30 9.53 1.03
C GLN A 124 -10.86 10.90 0.65
#